data_d51c89dcbf6360a90c85b4d09f857ef6
#
_entry.id   d51c89dcbf6360a90c85b4d09f857ef6
#
_cell.length_a   1.000
_cell.length_b   1.000
_cell.length_c   1.000
_cell.angle_alpha   90.00
_cell.angle_beta   90.00
_cell.angle_gamma   90.00
#
_symmetry.space_group_name_H-M   'P 1'
#
loop_
_entity.id
_entity.type
_entity.pdbx_description
1 polymer ?
#
loop_
_entity_poly.entity_id
_entity_poly.type
_entity_poly.pdbx_seq_one_letter_code
_entity_poly.pdbx_strand_id
1 'polypeptide(L)'
;MLQARKVALYILQHVFGQRHTLDQAIDESREFSALNQRDRAFVRMLVTTVIRRLGQIDDLIRRSLSRPDQPLNPPILEYVLRLGVAQLIFMNVPDHAAVNTSVMLVESEGHGRIKGFVNALMRRLSTEGRDWTTRQDVARLNTPAWLLKMWIEDFGLKNAIDIATANLQEAPLDISLKRAITKDSLSEELGATILPTGSLRLQGAKIVSELPGFNDGMWWVQDAAAAIPVKLFGDRIDGQHVVDLCAAPGGKTAQLASAGASVLAIDRSAKRLHRLQENMKRLRLDDRVKIEVADAAVWKSREKLPYILLDAPCSATGTVRRNPDVIWMKNQNDIYSLVELQEKLLENAVNMLAPGGTLIYCTCSLQKCEGEYQIERILERHPELSRESVHVHELGGMSEIITPRGDVRILPSHLANIGGMDGFFVSRLRKG
;
A
#
# COMPACT_ATOMS: atom_id res chain seq x y z
N MET A 1 -13.40 14.13 22.68
CA MET A 1 -13.29 12.65 22.76
C MET A 1 -14.32 11.92 21.92
N LEU A 2 -15.62 12.18 22.06
CA LEU A 2 -16.69 11.50 21.31
C LEU A 2 -16.65 11.85 19.81
N GLN A 3 -16.37 13.11 19.46
CA GLN A 3 -16.36 13.58 18.08
C GLN A 3 -15.40 12.79 17.18
N ALA A 4 -14.16 12.53 17.62
CA ALA A 4 -13.22 11.72 16.87
C ALA A 4 -13.73 10.29 16.58
N ARG A 5 -14.48 9.70 17.53
CA ARG A 5 -15.08 8.36 17.36
C ARG A 5 -16.27 8.36 16.41
N LYS A 6 -17.05 9.44 16.39
CA LYS A 6 -18.12 9.63 15.39
C LYS A 6 -17.53 9.71 13.98
N VAL A 7 -16.45 10.47 13.81
CA VAL A 7 -15.74 10.56 12.53
C VAL A 7 -15.18 9.19 12.13
N ALA A 8 -14.58 8.45 13.07
CA ALA A 8 -14.10 7.09 12.81
C ALA A 8 -15.24 6.14 12.40
N LEU A 9 -16.40 6.22 13.06
CA LEU A 9 -17.59 5.45 12.71
C LEU A 9 -18.05 5.75 11.27
N TYR A 10 -18.15 7.03 10.95
CA TYR A 10 -18.53 7.48 9.61
C TYR A 10 -17.56 6.96 8.53
N ILE A 11 -16.25 7.07 8.76
CA ILE A 11 -15.24 6.56 7.83
C ILE A 11 -15.39 5.04 7.63
N LEU A 12 -15.59 4.24 8.70
CA LEU A 12 -15.81 2.80 8.57
C LEU A 12 -17.06 2.45 7.77
N GLN A 13 -18.15 3.22 7.93
CA GLN A 13 -19.36 3.04 7.15
C GLN A 13 -19.12 3.31 5.65
N HIS A 14 -18.31 4.32 5.31
CA HIS A 14 -17.93 4.59 3.93
C HIS A 14 -17.02 3.50 3.36
N VAL A 15 -16.02 3.06 4.12
CA VAL A 15 -15.12 1.99 3.70
C VAL A 15 -15.89 0.69 3.42
N PHE A 16 -16.65 0.19 4.38
CA PHE A 16 -17.30 -1.13 4.23
C PHE A 16 -18.67 -1.09 3.56
N GLY A 17 -19.43 0.00 3.74
CA GLY A 17 -20.78 0.14 3.18
C GLY A 17 -20.79 0.62 1.73
N GLN A 18 -19.87 1.53 1.37
CA GLN A 18 -19.79 2.11 0.02
C GLN A 18 -18.59 1.63 -0.79
N ARG A 19 -17.73 0.77 -0.22
CA ARG A 19 -16.50 0.26 -0.83
C ARG A 19 -15.51 1.35 -1.24
N HIS A 20 -15.46 2.45 -0.49
CA HIS A 20 -14.42 3.47 -0.66
C HIS A 20 -13.12 2.99 -0.03
N THR A 21 -11.98 3.32 -0.66
CA THR A 21 -10.70 3.11 0.01
C THR A 21 -10.62 3.99 1.26
N LEU A 22 -9.79 3.61 2.22
CA LEU A 22 -9.61 4.38 3.45
C LEU A 22 -9.21 5.83 3.16
N ASP A 23 -8.29 6.04 2.22
CA ASP A 23 -7.87 7.39 1.82
C ASP A 23 -9.01 8.19 1.18
N GLN A 24 -9.82 7.56 0.32
CA GLN A 24 -11.00 8.23 -0.25
C GLN A 24 -12.00 8.63 0.84
N ALA A 25 -12.34 7.72 1.75
CA ALA A 25 -13.27 7.99 2.84
C ALA A 25 -12.76 9.12 3.77
N ILE A 26 -11.45 9.23 3.97
CA ILE A 26 -10.83 10.31 4.73
C ILE A 26 -10.84 11.63 3.95
N ASP A 27 -10.44 11.61 2.68
CA ASP A 27 -10.37 12.82 1.81
C ASP A 27 -11.77 13.45 1.62
N GLU A 28 -12.82 12.65 1.59
CA GLU A 28 -14.22 13.09 1.41
C GLU A 28 -14.88 13.54 2.72
N SER A 29 -14.31 13.20 3.88
CA SER A 29 -14.88 13.58 5.18
C SER A 29 -14.50 15.01 5.57
N ARG A 30 -15.50 15.91 5.49
CA ARG A 30 -15.37 17.28 6.00
C ARG A 30 -15.15 17.32 7.51
N GLU A 31 -15.81 16.42 8.24
CA GLU A 31 -15.71 16.27 9.67
C GLU A 31 -14.29 15.88 10.10
N PHE A 32 -13.64 14.99 9.33
CA PHE A 32 -12.23 14.63 9.57
C PHE A 32 -11.31 15.85 9.37
N SER A 33 -11.53 16.61 8.30
CA SER A 33 -10.73 17.81 8.00
C SER A 33 -10.87 18.91 9.06
N ALA A 34 -12.03 18.97 9.73
CA ALA A 34 -12.31 19.92 10.81
C ALA A 34 -11.69 19.54 12.17
N LEU A 35 -11.21 18.29 12.35
CA LEU A 35 -10.56 17.87 13.56
C LEU A 35 -9.17 18.51 13.71
N ASN A 36 -8.75 18.72 14.97
CA ASN A 36 -7.35 19.06 15.26
C ASN A 36 -6.41 17.90 14.89
N GLN A 37 -5.12 18.17 14.81
CA GLN A 37 -4.09 17.22 14.37
C GLN A 37 -4.06 15.94 15.23
N ARG A 38 -4.16 16.05 16.55
CA ARG A 38 -4.17 14.92 17.49
C ARG A 38 -5.36 14.01 17.24
N ASP A 39 -6.54 14.59 17.08
CA ASP A 39 -7.77 13.82 16.85
C ASP A 39 -7.76 13.18 15.46
N ARG A 40 -7.22 13.84 14.43
CA ARG A 40 -7.00 13.23 13.10
C ARG A 40 -6.07 12.01 13.17
N ALA A 41 -4.96 12.13 13.90
CA ALA A 41 -4.03 11.02 14.11
C ALA A 41 -4.71 9.85 14.84
N PHE A 42 -5.50 10.15 15.89
CA PHE A 42 -6.27 9.15 16.61
C PHE A 42 -7.31 8.45 15.73
N VAL A 43 -8.07 9.19 14.93
CA VAL A 43 -9.06 8.62 13.99
C VAL A 43 -8.36 7.69 12.98
N ARG A 44 -7.27 8.13 12.35
CA ARG A 44 -6.51 7.28 11.43
C ARG A 44 -6.04 6.00 12.11
N MET A 45 -5.42 6.10 13.29
CA MET A 45 -4.93 4.95 14.04
C MET A 45 -6.08 3.99 14.40
N LEU A 46 -7.21 4.51 14.88
CA LEU A 46 -8.36 3.71 15.28
C LEU A 46 -8.97 2.95 14.09
N VAL A 47 -9.24 3.67 12.99
CA VAL A 47 -9.83 3.06 11.78
C VAL A 47 -8.87 2.04 11.15
N THR A 48 -7.60 2.39 11.04
CA THR A 48 -6.57 1.47 10.49
C THR A 48 -6.44 0.23 11.36
N THR A 49 -6.50 0.35 12.70
CA THR A 49 -6.48 -0.79 13.63
C THR A 49 -7.69 -1.70 13.43
N VAL A 50 -8.90 -1.13 13.30
CA VAL A 50 -10.11 -1.91 13.00
C VAL A 50 -9.94 -2.70 11.70
N ILE A 51 -9.52 -2.05 10.63
CA ILE A 51 -9.40 -2.68 9.30
C ILE A 51 -8.30 -3.76 9.32
N ARG A 52 -7.14 -3.47 9.92
CA ARG A 52 -6.00 -4.41 10.00
C ARG A 52 -6.30 -5.64 10.85
N ARG A 53 -7.14 -5.50 11.87
CA ARG A 53 -7.51 -6.56 12.83
C ARG A 53 -8.94 -7.04 12.66
N LEU A 54 -9.57 -6.78 11.50
CA LEU A 54 -11.00 -6.95 11.28
C LEU A 54 -11.49 -8.35 11.66
N GLY A 55 -10.83 -9.39 11.17
CA GLY A 55 -11.24 -10.76 11.45
C GLY A 55 -11.06 -11.16 12.91
N GLN A 56 -9.97 -10.69 13.57
CA GLN A 56 -9.80 -10.90 15.01
C GLN A 56 -10.88 -10.19 15.82
N ILE A 57 -11.21 -8.96 15.47
CA ILE A 57 -12.24 -8.15 16.12
C ILE A 57 -13.60 -8.83 15.96
N ASP A 58 -13.95 -9.24 14.76
CA ASP A 58 -15.23 -9.91 14.48
C ASP A 58 -15.34 -11.27 15.18
N ASP A 59 -14.24 -12.03 15.30
CA ASP A 59 -14.21 -13.27 16.07
C ASP A 59 -14.45 -12.99 17.58
N LEU A 60 -13.84 -11.95 18.16
CA LEU A 60 -14.06 -11.56 19.54
C LEU A 60 -15.51 -11.12 19.81
N ILE A 61 -16.08 -10.32 18.90
CA ILE A 61 -17.48 -9.91 18.98
C ILE A 61 -18.37 -11.15 18.95
N ARG A 62 -18.15 -12.04 17.99
CA ARG A 62 -18.94 -13.27 17.85
C ARG A 62 -18.90 -14.16 19.09
N ARG A 63 -17.72 -14.39 19.67
CA ARG A 63 -17.55 -15.15 20.92
C ARG A 63 -18.26 -14.51 22.10
N SER A 64 -18.41 -13.20 22.12
CA SER A 64 -19.07 -12.48 23.20
C SER A 64 -20.60 -12.51 23.11
N LEU A 65 -21.16 -12.88 21.95
CA LEU A 65 -22.61 -12.96 21.73
C LEU A 65 -23.19 -14.30 22.23
N SER A 66 -24.42 -14.24 22.76
CA SER A 66 -25.21 -15.44 23.10
C SER A 66 -25.76 -16.15 21.86
N ARG A 67 -25.90 -15.42 20.74
CA ARG A 67 -26.39 -15.90 19.45
C ARG A 67 -25.47 -15.41 18.33
N PRO A 68 -24.31 -16.07 18.13
CA PRO A 68 -23.26 -15.58 17.23
C PRO A 68 -23.65 -15.58 15.75
N ASP A 69 -24.66 -16.38 15.36
CA ASP A 69 -25.09 -16.51 13.95
C ASP A 69 -26.17 -15.49 13.55
N GLN A 70 -26.68 -14.71 14.50
CA GLN A 70 -27.65 -13.66 14.22
C GLN A 70 -26.96 -12.36 13.87
N PRO A 71 -27.40 -11.68 12.78
CA PRO A 71 -26.86 -10.38 12.44
C PRO A 71 -27.15 -9.35 13.54
N LEU A 72 -26.18 -8.49 13.76
CA LEU A 72 -26.35 -7.38 14.70
C LEU A 72 -27.37 -6.37 14.18
N ASN A 73 -28.32 -5.99 15.01
CA ASN A 73 -29.35 -5.01 14.68
C ASN A 73 -29.42 -3.90 15.74
N PRO A 74 -29.37 -2.61 15.34
CA PRO A 74 -29.23 -2.09 13.98
C PRO A 74 -27.82 -2.34 13.39
N PRO A 75 -27.64 -2.29 12.04
CA PRO A 75 -26.35 -2.57 11.39
C PRO A 75 -25.18 -1.69 11.87
N ILE A 76 -25.46 -0.47 12.29
CA ILE A 76 -24.44 0.45 12.85
C ILE A 76 -23.75 -0.13 14.09
N LEU A 77 -24.43 -1.03 14.82
CA LEU A 77 -23.91 -1.66 16.02
C LEU A 77 -22.62 -2.44 15.75
N GLU A 78 -22.49 -3.05 14.57
CA GLU A 78 -21.29 -3.76 14.16
C GLU A 78 -20.07 -2.83 14.14
N TYR A 79 -20.21 -1.65 13.55
CA TYR A 79 -19.12 -0.66 13.50
C TYR A 79 -18.79 -0.08 14.87
N VAL A 80 -19.81 0.18 15.69
CA VAL A 80 -19.60 0.66 17.07
C VAL A 80 -18.82 -0.36 17.88
N LEU A 81 -19.18 -1.64 17.80
CA LEU A 81 -18.48 -2.71 18.50
C LEU A 81 -17.05 -2.91 17.96
N ARG A 82 -16.85 -2.87 16.65
CA ARG A 82 -15.51 -2.93 16.03
C ARG A 82 -14.60 -1.81 16.58
N LEU A 83 -15.09 -0.58 16.62
CA LEU A 83 -14.35 0.55 17.20
C LEU A 83 -14.07 0.35 18.69
N GLY A 84 -15.05 -0.17 19.44
CA GLY A 84 -14.91 -0.45 20.87
C GLY A 84 -13.85 -1.52 21.13
N VAL A 85 -13.92 -2.64 20.44
CA VAL A 85 -12.98 -3.77 20.58
C VAL A 85 -11.57 -3.36 20.16
N ALA A 86 -11.43 -2.60 19.07
CA ALA A 86 -10.13 -2.08 18.66
C ALA A 86 -9.46 -1.26 19.76
N GLN A 87 -10.20 -0.35 20.39
CA GLN A 87 -9.70 0.47 21.49
C GLN A 87 -9.36 -0.38 22.73
N LEU A 88 -10.21 -1.35 23.04
CA LEU A 88 -10.11 -2.15 24.27
C LEU A 88 -8.96 -3.16 24.22
N ILE A 89 -8.76 -3.80 23.06
CA ILE A 89 -7.86 -4.96 22.93
C ILE A 89 -6.55 -4.61 22.20
N PHE A 90 -6.59 -3.76 21.18
CA PHE A 90 -5.45 -3.51 20.28
C PHE A 90 -4.82 -2.13 20.41
N MET A 91 -5.44 -1.24 21.18
CA MET A 91 -4.92 0.10 21.45
C MET A 91 -4.76 0.30 22.95
N ASN A 92 -3.85 1.16 23.35
CA ASN A 92 -3.64 1.48 24.77
C ASN A 92 -4.68 2.48 25.30
N VAL A 93 -5.98 2.19 25.08
CA VAL A 93 -7.08 2.99 25.63
C VAL A 93 -7.55 2.32 26.93
N PRO A 94 -7.69 3.07 28.04
CA PRO A 94 -8.20 2.50 29.29
C PRO A 94 -9.56 1.83 29.10
N ASP A 95 -9.75 0.64 29.68
CA ASP A 95 -10.95 -0.19 29.49
C ASP A 95 -12.25 0.55 29.74
N HIS A 96 -12.31 1.32 30.84
CA HIS A 96 -13.49 2.13 31.20
C HIS A 96 -13.79 3.21 30.13
N ALA A 97 -12.76 3.78 29.49
CA ALA A 97 -12.93 4.79 28.47
C ALA A 97 -13.42 4.16 27.14
N ALA A 98 -12.90 2.98 26.76
CA ALA A 98 -13.37 2.25 25.59
C ALA A 98 -14.84 1.82 25.74
N VAL A 99 -15.22 1.27 26.91
CA VAL A 99 -16.60 0.87 27.21
C VAL A 99 -17.53 2.09 27.18
N ASN A 100 -17.22 3.14 27.94
CA ASN A 100 -18.07 4.32 28.06
C ASN A 100 -18.25 5.02 26.70
N THR A 101 -17.19 5.20 25.94
CA THR A 101 -17.29 5.88 24.63
C THR A 101 -18.07 5.06 23.61
N SER A 102 -18.05 3.72 23.67
CA SER A 102 -18.90 2.86 22.80
C SER A 102 -20.38 3.00 23.14
N VAL A 103 -20.72 3.08 24.44
CA VAL A 103 -22.08 3.33 24.91
C VAL A 103 -22.58 4.72 24.49
N MET A 104 -21.74 5.74 24.69
CA MET A 104 -22.07 7.12 24.28
C MET A 104 -22.23 7.22 22.76
N LEU A 105 -21.44 6.48 21.99
CA LEU A 105 -21.49 6.50 20.53
C LEU A 105 -22.83 5.96 20.04
N VAL A 106 -23.25 4.78 20.51
CA VAL A 106 -24.53 4.20 20.09
C VAL A 106 -25.74 5.07 20.51
N GLU A 107 -25.64 5.71 21.66
CA GLU A 107 -26.68 6.65 22.13
C GLU A 107 -26.75 7.90 21.27
N SER A 108 -25.59 8.45 20.88
CA SER A 108 -25.52 9.65 20.02
C SER A 108 -25.97 9.44 18.58
N GLU A 109 -26.02 8.18 18.14
CA GLU A 109 -26.56 7.77 16.82
C GLU A 109 -28.08 7.41 16.91
N GLY A 110 -28.75 7.77 17.98
CA GLY A 110 -30.20 7.56 18.16
C GLY A 110 -30.59 6.16 18.63
N HIS A 111 -29.65 5.31 18.99
CA HIS A 111 -29.90 3.92 19.38
C HIS A 111 -29.75 3.67 20.89
N GLY A 112 -30.14 4.64 21.71
CA GLY A 112 -30.02 4.59 23.20
C GLY A 112 -30.67 3.38 23.83
N ARG A 113 -31.68 2.76 23.17
CA ARG A 113 -32.35 1.55 23.69
C ARG A 113 -31.44 0.34 23.84
N ILE A 114 -30.37 0.25 23.05
CA ILE A 114 -29.43 -0.87 23.06
C ILE A 114 -28.15 -0.58 23.84
N LYS A 115 -28.04 0.56 24.52
CA LYS A 115 -26.87 0.94 25.33
C LYS A 115 -26.51 -0.08 26.42
N GLY A 116 -27.52 -0.68 27.05
CA GLY A 116 -27.31 -1.75 28.03
C GLY A 116 -26.66 -2.99 27.44
N PHE A 117 -27.06 -3.39 26.25
CA PHE A 117 -26.47 -4.50 25.52
C PHE A 117 -25.00 -4.20 25.16
N VAL A 118 -24.71 -3.01 24.60
CA VAL A 118 -23.32 -2.59 24.26
C VAL A 118 -22.45 -2.59 25.51
N ASN A 119 -22.95 -2.03 26.63
CA ASN A 119 -22.21 -2.01 27.89
C ASN A 119 -21.89 -3.41 28.42
N ALA A 120 -22.87 -4.33 28.41
CA ALA A 120 -22.68 -5.70 28.85
C ALA A 120 -21.65 -6.45 28.01
N LEU A 121 -21.75 -6.33 26.68
CA LEU A 121 -20.85 -6.98 25.75
C LEU A 121 -19.42 -6.44 25.87
N MET A 122 -19.26 -5.12 25.90
CA MET A 122 -17.95 -4.47 26.05
C MET A 122 -17.30 -4.80 27.40
N ARG A 123 -18.07 -4.93 28.50
CA ARG A 123 -17.53 -5.37 29.79
C ARG A 123 -17.06 -6.83 29.76
N ARG A 124 -17.81 -7.72 29.11
CA ARG A 124 -17.38 -9.11 28.93
C ARG A 124 -16.06 -9.17 28.14
N LEU A 125 -15.95 -8.42 27.06
CA LEU A 125 -14.73 -8.32 26.26
C LEU A 125 -13.55 -7.71 27.03
N SER A 126 -13.81 -6.77 27.95
CA SER A 126 -12.79 -6.21 28.83
C SER A 126 -12.19 -7.28 29.78
N THR A 127 -13.01 -8.23 30.24
CA THR A 127 -12.58 -9.30 31.15
C THR A 127 -11.94 -10.48 30.43
N GLU A 128 -12.56 -10.96 29.34
CA GLU A 128 -12.22 -12.24 28.70
C GLU A 128 -11.48 -12.05 27.35
N GLY A 129 -11.62 -10.87 26.72
CA GLY A 129 -11.19 -10.67 25.33
C GLY A 129 -9.69 -10.83 25.11
N ARG A 130 -8.85 -10.39 26.07
CA ARG A 130 -7.39 -10.51 25.94
C ARG A 130 -6.94 -12.00 25.98
N ASP A 131 -7.57 -12.81 26.82
CA ASP A 131 -7.30 -14.25 26.87
C ASP A 131 -7.73 -14.93 25.55
N TRP A 132 -8.88 -14.54 24.99
CA TRP A 132 -9.34 -15.09 23.73
C TRP A 132 -8.39 -14.80 22.56
N THR A 133 -7.69 -13.65 22.55
CA THR A 133 -6.75 -13.32 21.48
C THR A 133 -5.57 -14.31 21.42
N THR A 134 -5.16 -14.89 22.54
CA THR A 134 -4.03 -15.85 22.58
C THR A 134 -4.32 -17.15 21.84
N ARG A 135 -5.60 -17.46 21.58
CA ARG A 135 -6.08 -18.69 20.93
C ARG A 135 -6.55 -18.46 19.49
N GLN A 136 -6.36 -17.26 18.96
CA GLN A 136 -6.75 -16.90 17.60
C GLN A 136 -5.69 -17.31 16.56
N ASP A 137 -6.11 -17.89 15.45
CA ASP A 137 -5.28 -18.01 14.25
C ASP A 137 -5.27 -16.65 13.54
N VAL A 138 -4.33 -15.82 13.95
CA VAL A 138 -4.27 -14.40 13.60
C VAL A 138 -4.10 -14.19 12.09
N ALA A 139 -3.29 -15.02 11.45
CA ALA A 139 -3.04 -14.95 10.01
C ALA A 139 -4.30 -15.25 9.19
N ARG A 140 -5.02 -16.32 9.56
CA ARG A 140 -6.25 -16.73 8.86
C ARG A 140 -7.41 -15.77 9.11
N LEU A 141 -7.56 -15.28 10.33
CA LEU A 141 -8.67 -14.39 10.67
C LEU A 141 -8.58 -13.05 9.92
N ASN A 142 -7.38 -12.49 9.81
CA ASN A 142 -7.18 -11.16 9.21
C ASN A 142 -6.83 -11.20 7.72
N THR A 143 -6.96 -12.34 7.08
CA THR A 143 -6.76 -12.48 5.63
C THR A 143 -7.99 -13.15 5.02
N PRO A 144 -8.64 -12.57 4.00
CA PRO A 144 -9.73 -13.22 3.29
C PRO A 144 -9.34 -14.62 2.80
N ALA A 145 -10.22 -15.61 3.00
CA ALA A 145 -9.89 -17.02 2.72
C ALA A 145 -9.46 -17.26 1.26
N TRP A 146 -10.10 -16.57 0.30
CA TRP A 146 -9.74 -16.66 -1.12
C TRP A 146 -8.33 -16.15 -1.39
N LEU A 147 -7.92 -15.09 -0.72
CA LEU A 147 -6.61 -14.46 -0.89
C LEU A 147 -5.51 -15.31 -0.25
N LEU A 148 -5.75 -15.81 0.97
CA LEU A 148 -4.83 -16.71 1.65
C LEU A 148 -4.61 -17.99 0.82
N LYS A 149 -5.68 -18.54 0.21
CA LYS A 149 -5.59 -19.69 -0.70
C LYS A 149 -4.67 -19.39 -1.88
N MET A 150 -4.84 -18.25 -2.56
CA MET A 150 -3.96 -17.84 -3.67
C MET A 150 -2.50 -17.72 -3.22
N TRP A 151 -2.23 -17.13 -2.05
CA TRP A 151 -0.86 -17.02 -1.54
C TRP A 151 -0.25 -18.38 -1.20
N ILE A 152 -1.05 -19.32 -0.69
CA ILE A 152 -0.59 -20.71 -0.44
C ILE A 152 -0.23 -21.41 -1.75
N GLU A 153 -1.04 -21.25 -2.79
CA GLU A 153 -0.79 -21.79 -4.12
C GLU A 153 0.46 -21.19 -4.77
N ASP A 154 0.64 -19.88 -4.63
CA ASP A 154 1.75 -19.12 -5.25
C ASP A 154 3.08 -19.30 -4.50
N PHE A 155 3.08 -19.34 -3.17
CA PHE A 155 4.30 -19.22 -2.34
C PHE A 155 4.49 -20.36 -1.32
N GLY A 156 3.50 -21.27 -1.21
CA GLY A 156 3.47 -22.28 -0.16
C GLY A 156 2.96 -21.76 1.19
N LEU A 157 2.53 -22.69 2.05
CA LEU A 157 1.87 -22.38 3.33
C LEU A 157 2.73 -21.47 4.23
N LYS A 158 4.02 -21.79 4.37
CA LYS A 158 4.93 -21.02 5.24
C LYS A 158 4.98 -19.53 4.84
N ASN A 159 5.29 -19.26 3.58
CA ASN A 159 5.40 -17.89 3.09
C ASN A 159 4.04 -17.17 3.14
N ALA A 160 2.94 -17.85 2.86
CA ALA A 160 1.60 -17.26 2.97
C ALA A 160 1.27 -16.81 4.40
N ILE A 161 1.64 -17.60 5.42
CA ILE A 161 1.47 -17.24 6.83
C ILE A 161 2.44 -16.10 7.21
N ASP A 162 3.68 -16.12 6.74
CA ASP A 162 4.67 -15.06 6.98
C ASP A 162 4.17 -13.72 6.37
N ILE A 163 3.61 -13.74 5.15
CA ILE A 163 2.98 -12.58 4.50
C ILE A 163 1.81 -12.06 5.35
N ALA A 164 0.87 -12.94 5.73
CA ALA A 164 -0.30 -12.57 6.51
C ALA A 164 0.10 -11.96 7.86
N THR A 165 1.13 -12.51 8.51
CA THR A 165 1.68 -12.02 9.77
C THR A 165 2.36 -10.66 9.61
N ALA A 166 3.16 -10.48 8.56
CA ALA A 166 3.78 -9.19 8.26
C ALA A 166 2.75 -8.08 8.01
N ASN A 167 1.63 -8.40 7.37
CA ASN A 167 0.55 -7.46 7.09
C ASN A 167 -0.17 -6.92 8.35
N LEU A 168 0.02 -7.56 9.49
CA LEU A 168 -0.50 -7.08 10.78
C LEU A 168 0.38 -6.02 11.44
N GLN A 169 1.57 -5.80 10.91
CA GLN A 169 2.48 -4.76 11.40
C GLN A 169 2.24 -3.44 10.65
N GLU A 170 2.44 -2.34 11.33
CA GLU A 170 2.44 -1.03 10.69
C GLU A 170 3.72 -0.85 9.88
N ALA A 171 3.59 -0.35 8.65
CA ALA A 171 4.75 -0.08 7.81
C ALA A 171 5.52 1.14 8.33
N PRO A 172 6.84 1.06 8.48
CA PRO A 172 7.65 2.22 8.78
C PRO A 172 7.60 3.25 7.64
N LEU A 173 8.02 4.48 7.93
CA LEU A 173 8.12 5.53 6.93
C LEU A 173 9.45 5.40 6.18
N ASP A 174 9.39 5.06 4.91
CA ASP A 174 10.54 5.05 4.02
C ASP A 174 10.53 6.27 3.11
N ILE A 175 11.71 6.83 2.86
CA ILE A 175 11.91 7.95 1.96
C ILE A 175 13.00 7.65 0.93
N SER A 176 12.82 8.16 -0.28
CA SER A 176 13.82 8.17 -1.35
C SER A 176 14.43 9.55 -1.48
N LEU A 177 15.74 9.62 -1.72
CA LEU A 177 16.50 10.85 -1.79
C LEU A 177 16.75 11.27 -3.24
N LYS A 178 16.86 12.58 -3.46
CA LYS A 178 17.44 13.07 -4.72
C LYS A 178 18.89 12.62 -4.86
N ARG A 179 19.33 12.33 -6.10
CA ARG A 179 20.69 11.84 -6.40
C ARG A 179 21.80 12.73 -5.82
N ALA A 180 21.57 14.04 -5.74
CA ALA A 180 22.54 15.01 -5.23
C ALA A 180 22.67 15.03 -3.69
N ILE A 181 21.81 14.32 -2.96
CA ILE A 181 21.79 14.36 -1.49
C ILE A 181 22.66 13.25 -0.90
N THR A 182 23.54 13.63 0.01
CA THR A 182 24.37 12.67 0.75
C THR A 182 23.52 11.93 1.77
N LYS A 183 23.49 10.61 1.66
CA LYS A 183 22.62 9.74 2.49
C LYS A 183 23.02 9.80 3.97
N ASP A 184 24.31 9.75 4.26
CA ASP A 184 24.80 9.67 5.64
C ASP A 184 24.42 10.90 6.45
N SER A 185 24.65 12.12 5.92
CA SER A 185 24.31 13.37 6.59
C SER A 185 22.81 13.48 6.89
N LEU A 186 21.95 13.18 5.91
CA LEU A 186 20.51 13.27 6.13
C LEU A 186 19.98 12.13 7.02
N SER A 187 20.61 10.94 6.99
CA SER A 187 20.23 9.83 7.87
C SER A 187 20.50 10.15 9.33
N GLU A 188 21.64 10.80 9.65
CA GLU A 188 21.95 11.26 10.99
C GLU A 188 20.97 12.32 11.47
N GLU A 189 20.69 13.34 10.64
CA GLU A 189 19.74 14.42 10.96
C GLU A 189 18.32 13.90 11.24
N LEU A 190 17.86 12.93 10.47
CA LEU A 190 16.52 12.35 10.60
C LEU A 190 16.43 11.23 11.65
N GLY A 191 17.58 10.71 12.16
CA GLY A 191 17.64 9.50 12.95
C GLY A 191 17.14 8.28 12.18
N ALA A 192 17.48 8.20 10.89
CA ALA A 192 16.98 7.19 9.96
C ALA A 192 17.99 6.05 9.77
N THR A 193 17.50 4.88 9.43
CA THR A 193 18.33 3.73 9.03
C THR A 193 18.45 3.69 7.51
N ILE A 194 19.68 3.55 6.99
CA ILE A 194 19.90 3.34 5.55
C ILE A 194 19.59 1.87 5.23
N LEU A 195 18.67 1.64 4.31
CA LEU A 195 18.30 0.30 3.86
C LEU A 195 19.23 -0.19 2.73
N PRO A 196 19.31 -1.52 2.49
CA PRO A 196 20.06 -2.06 1.34
C PRO A 196 19.67 -1.45 -0.01
N THR A 197 18.41 -1.11 -0.17
CA THR A 197 17.90 -0.36 -1.34
C THR A 197 18.44 1.07 -1.42
N GLY A 198 19.11 1.59 -0.39
CA GLY A 198 19.54 2.98 -0.28
C GLY A 198 18.43 3.98 0.06
N SER A 199 17.22 3.52 0.34
CA SER A 199 16.18 4.33 0.96
C SER A 199 16.49 4.58 2.42
N LEU A 200 16.00 5.67 3.00
CA LEU A 200 16.10 5.93 4.43
C LEU A 200 14.81 5.52 5.13
N ARG A 201 14.92 4.77 6.22
CA ARG A 201 13.79 4.32 7.05
C ARG A 201 13.73 5.09 8.35
N LEU A 202 12.62 5.75 8.59
CA LEU A 202 12.37 6.47 9.83
C LEU A 202 11.53 5.62 10.78
N GLN A 203 11.85 5.70 12.08
CA GLN A 203 11.12 5.03 13.13
C GLN A 203 10.08 5.95 13.77
N GLY A 204 8.96 5.35 14.21
CA GLY A 204 7.89 6.05 14.92
C GLY A 204 7.00 6.90 14.03
N ALA A 205 5.91 7.37 14.62
CA ALA A 205 4.96 8.26 13.94
C ALA A 205 5.55 9.67 13.83
N LYS A 206 5.68 10.18 12.61
CA LYS A 206 6.22 11.52 12.33
C LYS A 206 5.29 12.28 11.38
N ILE A 207 5.27 13.59 11.52
CA ILE A 207 4.56 14.46 10.58
C ILE A 207 5.51 14.75 9.42
N VAL A 208 5.22 14.15 8.27
CA VAL A 208 6.10 14.17 7.10
C VAL A 208 6.49 15.59 6.67
N SER A 209 5.53 16.53 6.68
CA SER A 209 5.76 17.93 6.26
C SER A 209 6.63 18.75 7.22
N GLU A 210 6.85 18.27 8.44
CA GLU A 210 7.67 18.94 9.45
C GLU A 210 9.09 18.37 9.52
N LEU A 211 9.37 17.30 8.78
CA LEU A 211 10.69 16.68 8.77
C LEU A 211 11.71 17.52 8.00
N PRO A 212 12.97 17.60 8.46
CA PRO A 212 14.07 18.25 7.76
C PRO A 212 14.16 17.84 6.28
N GLY A 213 14.39 18.80 5.39
CA GLY A 213 14.56 18.58 3.96
C GLY A 213 13.27 18.32 3.17
N PHE A 214 12.08 18.22 3.80
CA PHE A 214 10.83 18.04 3.07
C PHE A 214 10.49 19.23 2.21
N ASN A 215 10.43 20.42 2.82
CA ASN A 215 10.10 21.67 2.12
C ASN A 215 11.23 22.11 1.18
N ASP A 216 12.47 21.69 1.45
CA ASP A 216 13.61 21.94 0.57
C ASP A 216 13.61 21.04 -0.67
N GLY A 217 12.71 20.06 -0.71
CA GLY A 217 12.59 19.11 -1.81
C GLY A 217 13.77 18.14 -1.92
N MET A 218 14.40 17.78 -0.79
CA MET A 218 15.53 16.86 -0.77
C MET A 218 15.13 15.41 -0.99
N TRP A 219 13.89 15.03 -0.66
CA TRP A 219 13.39 13.67 -0.65
C TRP A 219 11.86 13.61 -0.81
N TRP A 220 11.36 12.39 -1.02
CA TRP A 220 9.92 12.07 -1.05
C TRP A 220 9.64 10.75 -0.36
N VAL A 221 8.39 10.57 0.07
CA VAL A 221 7.93 9.31 0.67
C VAL A 221 7.82 8.25 -0.43
N GLN A 222 8.50 7.13 -0.23
CA GLN A 222 8.44 5.99 -1.13
C GLN A 222 8.93 4.74 -0.39
N ASP A 223 8.11 3.67 -0.41
CA ASP A 223 8.53 2.38 0.14
C ASP A 223 9.81 1.87 -0.54
N ALA A 224 10.65 1.20 0.24
CA ALA A 224 11.92 0.67 -0.26
C ALA A 224 11.76 -0.29 -1.43
N ALA A 225 10.67 -1.09 -1.46
CA ALA A 225 10.37 -1.97 -2.59
C ALA A 225 9.97 -1.17 -3.83
N ALA A 226 9.15 -0.12 -3.67
CA ALA A 226 8.71 0.74 -4.77
C ALA A 226 9.86 1.57 -5.40
N ALA A 227 10.99 1.70 -4.70
CA ALA A 227 12.19 2.36 -5.20
C ALA A 227 13.06 1.47 -6.09
N ILE A 228 12.87 0.14 -6.10
CA ILE A 228 13.69 -0.80 -6.87
C ILE A 228 13.52 -0.66 -8.39
N PRO A 229 12.29 -0.55 -8.95
CA PRO A 229 12.10 -0.54 -10.40
C PRO A 229 12.98 0.46 -11.14
N VAL A 230 13.04 1.71 -10.69
CA VAL A 230 13.83 2.76 -11.36
C VAL A 230 15.33 2.48 -11.28
N LYS A 231 15.81 1.88 -10.19
CA LYS A 231 17.23 1.52 -10.03
C LYS A 231 17.70 0.51 -11.06
N LEU A 232 16.81 -0.36 -11.56
CA LEU A 232 17.15 -1.35 -12.57
C LEU A 232 17.43 -0.77 -13.95
N PHE A 233 17.16 0.51 -14.19
CA PHE A 233 17.69 1.20 -15.37
C PHE A 233 19.19 1.52 -15.22
N GLY A 234 19.69 1.64 -13.98
CA GLY A 234 21.05 2.08 -13.73
C GLY A 234 21.31 3.50 -14.22
N ASP A 235 22.57 3.80 -14.57
CA ASP A 235 22.95 5.12 -15.12
C ASP A 235 22.58 5.29 -16.61
N ARG A 236 22.00 4.27 -17.24
CA ARG A 236 21.59 4.28 -18.68
C ARG A 236 20.57 5.35 -19.02
N ILE A 237 19.81 5.84 -18.03
CA ILE A 237 18.75 6.84 -18.25
C ILE A 237 19.20 8.28 -18.03
N ASP A 238 20.43 8.53 -17.59
CA ASP A 238 20.94 9.89 -17.40
C ASP A 238 21.00 10.63 -18.75
N GLY A 239 20.34 11.77 -18.85
CA GLY A 239 20.18 12.54 -20.09
C GLY A 239 19.22 11.93 -21.12
N GLN A 240 18.58 10.80 -20.85
CA GLN A 240 17.71 10.10 -21.78
C GLN A 240 16.23 10.43 -21.58
N HIS A 241 15.42 10.13 -22.62
CA HIS A 241 13.97 10.21 -22.52
C HIS A 241 13.40 8.90 -21.97
N VAL A 242 12.59 9.00 -20.92
CA VAL A 242 11.90 7.87 -20.29
C VAL A 242 10.40 8.15 -20.27
N VAL A 243 9.58 7.19 -20.67
CA VAL A 243 8.13 7.26 -20.49
C VAL A 243 7.74 6.45 -19.25
N ASP A 244 7.03 7.11 -18.33
CA ASP A 244 6.48 6.53 -17.11
C ASP A 244 4.98 6.33 -17.32
N LEU A 245 4.58 5.08 -17.54
CA LEU A 245 3.19 4.69 -17.77
C LEU A 245 2.51 4.35 -16.45
N CYS A 246 1.30 4.91 -16.25
CA CYS A 246 0.56 4.84 -14.98
C CYS A 246 1.29 5.55 -13.82
N ALA A 247 1.86 6.71 -14.12
CA ALA A 247 2.88 7.41 -13.34
C ALA A 247 2.43 7.91 -11.96
N ALA A 248 1.14 8.23 -11.79
CA ALA A 248 0.67 8.86 -10.56
C ALA A 248 0.64 7.88 -9.35
N PRO A 249 1.04 8.33 -8.16
CA PRO A 249 1.21 9.71 -7.69
C PRO A 249 2.60 10.35 -7.91
N GLY A 250 3.54 9.70 -8.62
CA GLY A 250 4.78 10.32 -9.07
C GLY A 250 6.06 9.97 -8.30
N GLY A 251 6.02 8.98 -7.39
CA GLY A 251 7.23 8.57 -6.66
C GLY A 251 8.33 8.01 -7.56
N LYS A 252 7.97 7.17 -8.55
CA LYS A 252 8.89 6.65 -9.55
C LYS A 252 9.28 7.71 -10.58
N THR A 253 8.33 8.57 -10.98
CA THR A 253 8.61 9.76 -11.83
C THR A 253 9.67 10.66 -11.20
N ALA A 254 9.56 10.96 -9.90
CA ALA A 254 10.55 11.74 -9.15
C ALA A 254 11.92 11.06 -9.16
N GLN A 255 11.94 9.75 -9.02
CA GLN A 255 13.16 8.96 -9.02
C GLN A 255 13.85 8.97 -10.40
N LEU A 256 13.08 8.81 -11.49
CA LEU A 256 13.57 8.93 -12.88
C LEU A 256 14.15 10.32 -13.15
N ALA A 257 13.40 11.36 -12.83
CA ALA A 257 13.85 12.75 -13.02
C ALA A 257 15.08 13.07 -12.17
N SER A 258 15.12 12.60 -10.93
CA SER A 258 16.29 12.75 -10.04
C SER A 258 17.52 11.99 -10.55
N ALA A 259 17.35 10.89 -11.29
CA ALA A 259 18.43 10.15 -11.94
C ALA A 259 18.95 10.84 -13.21
N GLY A 260 18.38 11.98 -13.61
CA GLY A 260 18.82 12.77 -14.76
C GLY A 260 17.96 12.61 -16.02
N ALA A 261 16.94 11.74 -16.00
CA ALA A 261 16.08 11.52 -17.14
C ALA A 261 15.16 12.73 -17.46
N SER A 262 14.81 12.90 -18.73
CA SER A 262 13.66 13.69 -19.18
C SER A 262 12.45 12.77 -19.22
N VAL A 263 11.45 13.01 -18.37
CA VAL A 263 10.34 12.07 -18.15
C VAL A 263 9.06 12.59 -18.79
N LEU A 264 8.38 11.70 -19.53
CA LEU A 264 6.97 11.90 -19.89
C LEU A 264 6.12 10.99 -18.99
N ALA A 265 5.40 11.60 -18.06
CA ALA A 265 4.55 10.93 -17.10
C ALA A 265 3.11 10.86 -17.61
N ILE A 266 2.58 9.66 -17.78
CA ILE A 266 1.24 9.40 -18.32
C ILE A 266 0.39 8.69 -17.26
N ASP A 267 -0.79 9.24 -16.99
CA ASP A 267 -1.83 8.59 -16.15
C ASP A 267 -3.21 9.02 -16.64
N ARG A 268 -4.19 8.15 -16.49
CA ARG A 268 -5.60 8.44 -16.86
C ARG A 268 -6.29 9.42 -15.91
N SER A 269 -5.77 9.59 -14.69
CA SER A 269 -6.39 10.38 -13.62
C SER A 269 -5.80 11.77 -13.53
N ALA A 270 -6.48 12.77 -14.05
CA ALA A 270 -6.08 14.18 -13.91
C ALA A 270 -5.91 14.60 -12.44
N LYS A 271 -6.78 14.12 -11.53
CA LYS A 271 -6.67 14.40 -10.08
C LYS A 271 -5.37 13.87 -9.49
N ARG A 272 -4.97 12.64 -9.86
CA ARG A 272 -3.71 12.04 -9.38
C ARG A 272 -2.48 12.72 -10.01
N LEU A 273 -2.56 13.10 -11.28
CA LEU A 273 -1.49 13.85 -11.97
C LEU A 273 -1.30 15.26 -11.39
N HIS A 274 -2.34 15.89 -10.90
CA HIS A 274 -2.21 17.17 -10.19
C HIS A 274 -1.32 17.01 -8.93
N ARG A 275 -1.53 15.97 -8.13
CA ARG A 275 -0.67 15.65 -6.98
C ARG A 275 0.79 15.36 -7.40
N LEU A 276 0.98 14.66 -8.53
CA LEU A 276 2.30 14.45 -9.11
C LEU A 276 2.96 15.78 -9.44
N GLN A 277 2.25 16.68 -10.12
CA GLN A 277 2.77 18.00 -10.49
C GLN A 277 3.18 18.84 -9.27
N GLU A 278 2.37 18.85 -8.21
CA GLU A 278 2.70 19.52 -6.96
C GLU A 278 3.98 18.95 -6.33
N ASN A 279 4.13 17.63 -6.33
CA ASN A 279 5.33 16.98 -5.84
C ASN A 279 6.56 17.30 -6.68
N MET A 280 6.45 17.33 -8.02
CA MET A 280 7.58 17.70 -8.88
C MET A 280 8.05 19.14 -8.62
N LYS A 281 7.11 20.08 -8.45
CA LYS A 281 7.43 21.47 -8.07
C LYS A 281 8.13 21.55 -6.71
N ARG A 282 7.59 20.86 -5.67
CA ARG A 282 8.22 20.82 -4.35
C ARG A 282 9.64 20.26 -4.42
N LEU A 283 9.84 19.22 -5.22
CA LEU A 283 11.13 18.56 -5.42
C LEU A 283 12.07 19.36 -6.38
N ARG A 284 11.58 20.42 -7.02
CA ARG A 284 12.33 21.17 -8.05
C ARG A 284 12.84 20.25 -9.17
N LEU A 285 11.94 19.41 -9.69
CA LEU A 285 12.17 18.45 -10.78
C LEU A 285 11.17 18.66 -11.94
N ASP A 286 10.36 19.71 -11.87
CA ASP A 286 9.30 20.01 -12.83
C ASP A 286 9.83 20.43 -14.21
N ASP A 287 11.05 20.93 -14.30
CA ASP A 287 11.76 21.20 -15.57
C ASP A 287 12.09 19.92 -16.37
N ARG A 288 12.17 18.75 -15.69
CA ARG A 288 12.48 17.46 -16.29
C ARG A 288 11.26 16.59 -16.55
N VAL A 289 10.07 17.00 -16.10
CA VAL A 289 8.87 16.15 -16.17
C VAL A 289 7.77 16.82 -16.97
N LYS A 290 7.38 16.21 -18.07
CA LYS A 290 6.15 16.52 -18.82
C LYS A 290 5.04 15.60 -18.37
N ILE A 291 3.82 16.11 -18.26
CA ILE A 291 2.67 15.38 -17.76
C ILE A 291 1.62 15.34 -18.87
N GLU A 292 1.07 14.13 -19.12
CA GLU A 292 -0.01 13.93 -20.09
C GLU A 292 -1.13 13.08 -19.47
N VAL A 293 -2.38 13.57 -19.58
CA VAL A 293 -3.56 12.81 -19.17
C VAL A 293 -3.98 11.92 -20.33
N ALA A 294 -3.70 10.63 -20.24
CA ALA A 294 -4.05 9.66 -21.28
C ALA A 294 -4.23 8.25 -20.70
N ASP A 295 -4.96 7.39 -21.43
CA ASP A 295 -5.04 5.98 -21.13
C ASP A 295 -3.84 5.25 -21.74
N ALA A 296 -2.93 4.78 -20.90
CA ALA A 296 -1.72 4.08 -21.29
C ALA A 296 -1.98 2.77 -22.10
N ALA A 297 -3.18 2.20 -22.01
CA ALA A 297 -3.54 1.01 -22.78
C ALA A 297 -3.73 1.28 -24.28
N VAL A 298 -4.00 2.53 -24.66
CA VAL A 298 -4.26 2.95 -26.05
C VAL A 298 -3.39 4.10 -26.53
N TRP A 299 -2.72 4.79 -25.60
CA TRP A 299 -1.79 5.87 -25.92
C TRP A 299 -0.64 5.37 -26.78
N LYS A 300 -0.21 6.18 -27.74
CA LYS A 300 0.89 5.84 -28.67
C LYS A 300 1.86 6.98 -28.77
N SER A 301 3.14 6.66 -28.65
CA SER A 301 4.21 7.58 -29.00
C SER A 301 4.33 7.72 -30.53
N ARG A 302 4.74 8.90 -31.00
CA ARG A 302 5.09 9.15 -32.41
C ARG A 302 6.36 8.43 -32.83
N GLU A 303 7.29 8.24 -31.89
CA GLU A 303 8.58 7.61 -32.09
C GLU A 303 8.72 6.39 -31.18
N LYS A 304 9.58 5.45 -31.54
CA LYS A 304 9.93 4.32 -30.69
C LYS A 304 10.72 4.82 -29.47
N LEU A 305 10.45 4.26 -28.34
CA LEU A 305 10.94 4.72 -27.04
C LEU A 305 12.11 3.87 -26.54
N PRO A 306 13.23 4.45 -26.15
CA PRO A 306 14.38 3.69 -25.65
C PRO A 306 14.16 3.12 -24.24
N TYR A 307 13.40 3.82 -23.40
CA TYR A 307 13.15 3.45 -22.01
C TYR A 307 11.68 3.65 -21.64
N ILE A 308 11.06 2.59 -21.13
CA ILE A 308 9.68 2.61 -20.64
C ILE A 308 9.66 2.02 -19.21
N LEU A 309 9.02 2.74 -18.29
CA LEU A 309 8.59 2.20 -17.01
C LEU A 309 7.08 1.99 -17.09
N LEU A 310 6.63 0.77 -16.79
CA LEU A 310 5.21 0.44 -16.64
C LEU A 310 4.95 0.00 -15.19
N ASP A 311 4.51 0.95 -14.36
CA ASP A 311 4.00 0.67 -13.01
C ASP A 311 2.52 0.32 -13.11
N ALA A 312 2.25 -0.95 -13.45
CA ALA A 312 0.92 -1.35 -13.87
C ALA A 312 -0.11 -1.29 -12.73
N PRO A 313 -1.32 -0.78 -13.00
CA PRO A 313 -2.41 -0.84 -12.04
C PRO A 313 -2.69 -2.30 -11.68
N CYS A 314 -2.75 -2.59 -10.38
CA CYS A 314 -2.82 -3.95 -9.87
C CYS A 314 -3.71 -4.06 -8.64
N SER A 315 -3.85 -5.26 -8.09
CA SER A 315 -4.61 -5.51 -6.86
C SER A 315 -4.04 -4.83 -5.62
N ALA A 316 -2.77 -4.39 -5.66
CA ALA A 316 -2.03 -3.74 -4.58
C ALA A 316 -1.92 -4.58 -3.28
N THR A 317 -2.07 -5.90 -3.37
CA THR A 317 -2.04 -6.82 -2.23
C THR A 317 -0.67 -6.92 -1.54
N GLY A 318 0.37 -6.37 -2.13
CA GLY A 318 1.67 -6.20 -1.50
C GLY A 318 1.75 -5.01 -0.54
N THR A 319 0.77 -4.08 -0.57
CA THR A 319 0.80 -2.83 0.21
C THR A 319 -0.10 -2.86 1.46
N VAL A 320 -0.59 -4.02 1.86
CA VAL A 320 -1.58 -4.20 2.95
C VAL A 320 -1.09 -3.60 4.28
N ARG A 321 0.20 -3.60 4.53
CA ARG A 321 0.78 -2.98 5.73
C ARG A 321 0.47 -1.48 5.82
N ARG A 322 0.40 -0.79 4.66
CA ARG A 322 0.04 0.64 4.54
C ARG A 322 -1.45 0.83 4.31
N ASN A 323 -2.02 -0.02 3.47
CA ASN A 323 -3.39 0.04 2.98
C ASN A 323 -4.16 -1.23 3.37
N PRO A 324 -4.48 -1.44 4.66
CA PRO A 324 -5.09 -2.69 5.12
C PRO A 324 -6.52 -2.92 4.59
N ASP A 325 -7.16 -1.89 4.06
CA ASP A 325 -8.46 -1.94 3.42
C ASP A 325 -8.45 -2.70 2.08
N VAL A 326 -7.32 -2.70 1.38
CA VAL A 326 -7.18 -3.28 0.03
C VAL A 326 -7.70 -4.72 -0.05
N ILE A 327 -7.36 -5.57 0.91
CA ILE A 327 -7.76 -6.98 0.90
C ILE A 327 -9.24 -7.21 1.20
N TRP A 328 -9.91 -6.25 1.83
CA TRP A 328 -11.34 -6.30 2.12
C TRP A 328 -12.21 -5.69 1.01
N MET A 329 -11.59 -4.85 0.15
CA MET A 329 -12.26 -4.19 -0.97
C MET A 329 -12.22 -5.01 -2.27
N LYS A 330 -11.36 -6.02 -2.35
CA LYS A 330 -11.11 -6.83 -3.54
C LYS A 330 -11.73 -8.21 -3.41
N ASN A 331 -11.98 -8.81 -4.57
CA ASN A 331 -12.32 -10.21 -4.73
C ASN A 331 -11.51 -10.80 -5.91
N GLN A 332 -11.64 -12.10 -6.13
CA GLN A 332 -10.86 -12.80 -7.15
C GLN A 332 -11.16 -12.30 -8.58
N ASN A 333 -12.40 -11.91 -8.88
CA ASN A 333 -12.78 -11.38 -10.20
C ASN A 333 -12.12 -10.03 -10.48
N ASP A 334 -11.96 -9.19 -9.44
CA ASP A 334 -11.24 -7.91 -9.59
C ASP A 334 -9.79 -8.14 -10.03
N ILE A 335 -9.14 -9.21 -9.53
CA ILE A 335 -7.77 -9.58 -9.94
C ILE A 335 -7.75 -9.97 -11.42
N TYR A 336 -8.68 -10.82 -11.87
CA TYR A 336 -8.73 -11.23 -13.27
C TYR A 336 -8.93 -10.05 -14.23
N SER A 337 -9.80 -9.12 -13.88
CA SER A 337 -10.01 -7.89 -14.66
C SER A 337 -8.74 -7.01 -14.74
N LEU A 338 -7.95 -6.98 -13.66
CA LEU A 338 -6.67 -6.27 -13.63
C LEU A 338 -5.61 -6.98 -14.48
N VAL A 339 -5.59 -8.31 -14.47
CA VAL A 339 -4.69 -9.13 -15.31
C VAL A 339 -4.94 -8.83 -16.79
N GLU A 340 -6.19 -8.75 -17.23
CA GLU A 340 -6.53 -8.39 -18.62
C GLU A 340 -6.11 -6.95 -18.98
N LEU A 341 -6.25 -6.01 -18.06
CA LEU A 341 -5.79 -4.64 -18.25
C LEU A 341 -4.26 -4.57 -18.35
N GLN A 342 -3.55 -5.27 -17.46
CA GLN A 342 -2.10 -5.33 -17.45
C GLN A 342 -1.55 -5.94 -18.75
N GLU A 343 -2.20 -6.95 -19.28
CA GLU A 343 -1.86 -7.56 -20.57
C GLU A 343 -1.93 -6.54 -21.71
N LYS A 344 -3.01 -5.74 -21.77
CA LYS A 344 -3.17 -4.67 -22.78
C LYS A 344 -2.12 -3.57 -22.62
N LEU A 345 -1.82 -3.18 -21.40
CA LEU A 345 -0.80 -2.17 -21.09
C LEU A 345 0.60 -2.65 -21.49
N LEU A 346 0.93 -3.87 -21.14
CA LEU A 346 2.23 -4.48 -21.44
C LEU A 346 2.43 -4.66 -22.96
N GLU A 347 1.41 -5.16 -23.65
CA GLU A 347 1.39 -5.26 -25.12
C GLU A 347 1.62 -3.91 -25.80
N ASN A 348 0.91 -2.86 -25.32
CA ASN A 348 1.08 -1.52 -25.87
C ASN A 348 2.49 -0.96 -25.59
N ALA A 349 3.04 -1.18 -24.40
CA ALA A 349 4.40 -0.76 -24.05
C ALA A 349 5.45 -1.43 -24.94
N VAL A 350 5.35 -2.73 -25.17
CA VAL A 350 6.25 -3.49 -26.06
C VAL A 350 6.19 -2.98 -27.50
N ASN A 351 4.98 -2.67 -27.98
CA ASN A 351 4.80 -2.12 -29.34
C ASN A 351 5.44 -0.74 -29.52
N MET A 352 5.56 0.05 -28.44
CA MET A 352 6.24 1.35 -28.48
C MET A 352 7.76 1.27 -28.24
N LEU A 353 8.26 0.15 -27.70
CA LEU A 353 9.67 -0.01 -27.37
C LEU A 353 10.55 -0.04 -28.62
N ALA A 354 11.65 0.71 -28.60
CA ALA A 354 12.64 0.73 -29.64
C ALA A 354 13.44 -0.59 -29.68
N PRO A 355 14.01 -0.99 -30.83
CA PRO A 355 15.08 -1.99 -30.83
C PRO A 355 16.22 -1.56 -29.91
N GLY A 356 16.76 -2.46 -29.09
CA GLY A 356 17.73 -2.16 -28.06
C GLY A 356 17.16 -1.43 -26.83
N GLY A 357 15.85 -1.13 -26.82
CA GLY A 357 15.19 -0.44 -25.71
C GLY A 357 14.97 -1.34 -24.48
N THR A 358 14.79 -0.71 -23.33
CA THR A 358 14.54 -1.38 -22.04
C THR A 358 13.15 -1.02 -21.52
N LEU A 359 12.35 -2.03 -21.20
CA LEU A 359 11.07 -1.93 -20.50
C LEU A 359 11.20 -2.51 -19.11
N ILE A 360 10.85 -1.72 -18.09
CA ILE A 360 10.67 -2.23 -16.75
C ILE A 360 9.18 -2.33 -16.47
N TYR A 361 8.72 -3.55 -16.23
CA TYR A 361 7.36 -3.85 -15.77
C TYR A 361 7.38 -4.07 -14.27
N CYS A 362 6.47 -3.45 -13.54
CA CYS A 362 6.34 -3.68 -12.11
C CYS A 362 4.91 -3.58 -11.60
N THR A 363 4.64 -4.27 -10.49
CA THR A 363 3.37 -4.22 -9.75
C THR A 363 3.62 -4.34 -8.26
N CYS A 364 2.79 -3.66 -7.46
CA CYS A 364 2.74 -3.86 -6.00
C CYS A 364 1.75 -5.00 -5.61
N SER A 365 1.63 -6.01 -6.46
CA SER A 365 0.81 -7.19 -6.23
C SER A 365 1.65 -8.39 -5.80
N LEU A 366 1.08 -9.20 -4.91
CA LEU A 366 1.65 -10.50 -4.53
C LEU A 366 1.22 -11.62 -5.48
N GLN A 367 0.14 -11.47 -6.25
CA GLN A 367 -0.34 -12.51 -7.15
C GLN A 367 0.61 -12.72 -8.33
N LYS A 368 1.05 -13.96 -8.56
CA LYS A 368 1.90 -14.30 -9.71
C LYS A 368 1.23 -14.05 -11.06
N CYS A 369 -0.10 -14.13 -11.12
CA CYS A 369 -0.84 -13.82 -12.33
C CYS A 369 -0.75 -12.34 -12.76
N GLU A 370 -0.45 -11.42 -11.83
CA GLU A 370 -0.21 -10.00 -12.09
C GLU A 370 1.28 -9.66 -12.27
N GLY A 371 2.17 -10.64 -12.09
CA GLY A 371 3.63 -10.50 -12.19
C GLY A 371 4.24 -11.50 -13.16
N GLU A 372 4.75 -12.60 -12.63
CA GLU A 372 5.51 -13.61 -13.35
C GLU A 372 4.79 -14.12 -14.60
N TYR A 373 3.50 -14.46 -14.48
CA TYR A 373 2.74 -15.02 -15.61
C TYR A 373 2.46 -13.98 -16.71
N GLN A 374 2.42 -12.67 -16.38
CA GLN A 374 2.38 -11.62 -17.41
C GLN A 374 3.64 -11.60 -18.25
N ILE A 375 4.80 -11.71 -17.59
CA ILE A 375 6.10 -11.70 -18.28
C ILE A 375 6.28 -12.96 -19.14
N GLU A 376 5.86 -14.12 -18.65
CA GLU A 376 5.92 -15.35 -19.44
C GLU A 376 5.09 -15.24 -20.71
N ARG A 377 3.84 -14.79 -20.61
CA ARG A 377 2.95 -14.62 -21.76
C ARG A 377 3.43 -13.61 -22.78
N ILE A 378 4.02 -12.49 -22.33
CA ILE A 378 4.51 -11.48 -23.27
C ILE A 378 5.77 -11.97 -24.01
N LEU A 379 6.66 -12.68 -23.34
CA LEU A 379 7.86 -13.25 -23.96
C LEU A 379 7.54 -14.37 -24.97
N GLU A 380 6.47 -15.15 -24.73
CA GLU A 380 5.98 -16.14 -25.69
C GLU A 380 5.45 -15.50 -26.99
N ARG A 381 4.79 -14.33 -26.86
CA ARG A 381 4.20 -13.60 -27.99
C ARG A 381 5.20 -12.72 -28.75
N HIS A 382 6.25 -12.29 -28.08
CA HIS A 382 7.26 -11.37 -28.59
C HIS A 382 8.66 -11.98 -28.52
N PRO A 383 9.05 -12.85 -29.49
CA PRO A 383 10.37 -13.49 -29.48
C PRO A 383 11.53 -12.51 -29.60
N GLU A 384 11.28 -11.27 -30.05
CA GLU A 384 12.26 -10.18 -30.03
C GLU A 384 12.55 -9.62 -28.66
N LEU A 385 11.75 -9.97 -27.63
CA LEU A 385 12.00 -9.59 -26.24
C LEU A 385 12.83 -10.66 -25.53
N SER A 386 13.71 -10.20 -24.67
CA SER A 386 14.44 -11.05 -23.73
C SER A 386 14.35 -10.48 -22.32
N ARG A 387 14.36 -11.39 -21.32
CA ARG A 387 14.50 -11.00 -19.91
C ARG A 387 15.97 -10.62 -19.66
N GLU A 388 16.21 -9.43 -19.14
CA GLU A 388 17.52 -9.00 -18.68
C GLU A 388 17.61 -9.24 -17.16
N SER A 389 18.33 -10.28 -16.76
CA SER A 389 18.43 -10.71 -15.35
C SER A 389 18.93 -9.61 -14.44
N VAL A 390 18.32 -9.52 -13.26
CA VAL A 390 18.73 -8.61 -12.20
C VAL A 390 19.85 -9.26 -11.38
N HIS A 391 20.86 -8.47 -11.01
CA HIS A 391 22.00 -8.95 -10.25
C HIS A 391 21.97 -8.47 -8.80
N VAL A 392 22.56 -9.26 -7.91
CA VAL A 392 22.56 -9.02 -6.44
C VAL A 392 23.10 -7.64 -6.07
N HIS A 393 24.12 -7.15 -6.77
CA HIS A 393 24.73 -5.84 -6.52
C HIS A 393 23.78 -4.66 -6.83
N GLU A 394 22.85 -4.83 -7.78
CA GLU A 394 21.83 -3.81 -8.11
C GLU A 394 20.80 -3.63 -6.97
N LEU A 395 20.70 -4.63 -6.09
CA LEU A 395 19.72 -4.71 -5.00
C LEU A 395 20.34 -4.54 -3.60
N GLY A 396 21.58 -4.02 -3.54
CA GLY A 396 22.25 -3.82 -2.25
C GLY A 396 22.56 -5.10 -1.48
N GLY A 397 22.77 -6.20 -2.20
CA GLY A 397 23.15 -7.50 -1.62
C GLY A 397 21.99 -8.45 -1.30
N MET A 398 20.73 -8.05 -1.56
CA MET A 398 19.54 -8.87 -1.28
C MET A 398 19.32 -9.94 -2.36
N SER A 399 20.00 -11.07 -2.24
CA SER A 399 19.85 -12.19 -3.20
C SER A 399 18.52 -12.92 -3.07
N GLU A 400 17.91 -12.92 -1.89
CA GLU A 400 16.66 -13.62 -1.56
C GLU A 400 15.42 -13.07 -2.28
N ILE A 401 15.50 -11.87 -2.84
CA ILE A 401 14.41 -11.28 -3.61
C ILE A 401 14.54 -11.50 -5.12
N ILE A 402 15.61 -12.15 -5.58
CA ILE A 402 15.80 -12.48 -7.01
C ILE A 402 15.19 -13.86 -7.27
N THR A 403 14.28 -13.92 -8.24
CA THR A 403 13.67 -15.18 -8.66
C THR A 403 14.67 -16.04 -9.46
N PRO A 404 14.47 -17.36 -9.56
CA PRO A 404 15.31 -18.21 -10.41
C PRO A 404 15.34 -17.79 -11.89
N ARG A 405 14.37 -16.99 -12.34
CA ARG A 405 14.29 -16.45 -13.70
C ARG A 405 14.97 -15.07 -13.85
N GLY A 406 15.54 -14.51 -12.79
CA GLY A 406 16.22 -13.23 -12.80
C GLY A 406 15.33 -12.01 -12.66
N ASP A 407 14.04 -12.18 -12.31
CA ASP A 407 13.14 -11.10 -11.90
C ASP A 407 13.30 -10.79 -10.41
N VAL A 408 12.69 -9.71 -9.95
CA VAL A 408 12.61 -9.38 -8.52
C VAL A 408 11.21 -9.71 -7.98
N ARG A 409 11.15 -10.49 -6.88
CA ARG A 409 9.93 -10.76 -6.13
C ARG A 409 10.15 -10.45 -4.65
N ILE A 410 9.45 -9.44 -4.16
CA ILE A 410 9.52 -9.00 -2.77
C ILE A 410 8.25 -9.45 -2.05
N LEU A 411 8.43 -10.03 -0.86
CA LEU A 411 7.36 -10.37 0.05
C LEU A 411 7.39 -9.43 1.28
N PRO A 412 6.24 -9.14 1.90
CA PRO A 412 6.17 -8.28 3.08
C PRO A 412 7.02 -8.75 4.27
N SER A 413 7.36 -10.03 4.30
CA SER A 413 8.23 -10.67 5.30
C SER A 413 9.73 -10.45 5.06
N HIS A 414 10.16 -9.98 3.89
CA HIS A 414 11.56 -9.61 3.67
C HIS A 414 11.93 -8.38 4.51
N LEU A 415 13.14 -8.38 5.07
CA LEU A 415 13.62 -7.38 6.04
C LEU A 415 12.72 -7.26 7.31
N ALA A 416 12.05 -8.35 7.72
CA ALA A 416 11.14 -8.35 8.87
C ALA A 416 11.79 -7.84 10.16
N ASN A 417 13.09 -8.11 10.37
CA ASN A 417 13.88 -7.67 11.52
C ASN A 417 14.01 -6.14 11.64
N ILE A 418 13.79 -5.42 10.55
CA ILE A 418 13.84 -3.95 10.52
C ILE A 418 12.52 -3.33 10.04
N GLY A 419 11.41 -4.06 10.10
CA GLY A 419 10.06 -3.58 9.83
C GLY A 419 9.48 -3.95 8.46
N GLY A 420 10.11 -4.87 7.73
CA GLY A 420 9.58 -5.43 6.47
C GLY A 420 9.65 -4.47 5.27
N MET A 421 9.09 -4.89 4.13
CA MET A 421 8.97 -4.11 2.88
C MET A 421 7.56 -4.33 2.30
N ASP A 422 7.12 -3.49 1.37
CA ASP A 422 5.92 -3.80 0.61
C ASP A 422 6.18 -4.98 -0.36
N GLY A 423 5.16 -5.79 -0.59
CA GLY A 423 5.25 -6.84 -1.60
C GLY A 423 5.29 -6.23 -3.01
N PHE A 424 6.20 -6.70 -3.83
CA PHE A 424 6.44 -6.13 -5.14
C PHE A 424 6.90 -7.18 -6.14
N PHE A 425 6.61 -6.95 -7.42
CA PHE A 425 7.21 -7.69 -8.54
C PHE A 425 7.84 -6.72 -9.51
N VAL A 426 9.02 -7.05 -10.04
CA VAL A 426 9.69 -6.27 -11.08
C VAL A 426 10.36 -7.20 -12.08
N SER A 427 10.18 -6.94 -13.37
CA SER A 427 10.90 -7.58 -14.45
C SER A 427 11.51 -6.54 -15.37
N ARG A 428 12.76 -6.78 -15.80
CA ARG A 428 13.48 -5.97 -16.78
C ARG A 428 13.53 -6.72 -18.10
N LEU A 429 12.95 -6.12 -19.14
CA LEU A 429 12.89 -6.66 -20.48
C LEU A 429 13.69 -5.80 -21.44
N ARG A 430 14.35 -6.44 -22.40
CA ARG A 430 15.09 -5.78 -23.46
C ARG A 430 14.58 -6.26 -24.82
N LYS A 431 14.40 -5.33 -25.75
CA LYS A 431 14.03 -5.62 -27.13
C LYS A 431 15.30 -5.80 -27.93
N GLY A 432 15.42 -6.91 -28.69
CA GLY A 432 16.50 -7.17 -29.62
C GLY A 432 16.50 -6.26 -30.85
#